data_1497926b784b57ce5c0649779ca28ecc
#
_entry.id   1497926b784b57ce5c0649779ca28ecc
#
_cell.length_a   1.000
_cell.length_b   1.000
_cell.length_c   1.000
_cell.angle_alpha   90.00
_cell.angle_beta   90.00
_cell.angle_gamma   90.00
#
_symmetry.space_group_name_H-M   'P 1'
#
loop_
_entity.id
_entity.type
_entity.pdbx_description
1 polymer ?
#
loop_
_entity_poly.entity_id
_entity_poly.type
_entity_poly.pdbx_seq_one_letter_code
_entity_poly.pdbx_strand_id
1 'polypeptide(L)'
;MGLAATRPKPKRPDEPKDVERPDRIILERLQRDDKVSLGDLAKKTGLASSSVHYRIKRLEEEGIIKGYHAIVDPVKLGYDILAVSFIRSRYDPKSYERLSKALPKIPGIWAVYFLMGDTDYVVLIRAKNRSDLNRIVYELISMKDIERSDTRIVIERLKEDIAVPMD
;
A
#
# COMPACT_ATOMS: atom_id res chain seq x y z
N MET A 1 3.26 -38.05 14.09
CA MET A 1 4.15 -37.45 13.08
C MET A 1 3.32 -36.43 12.31
N GLY A 2 3.32 -35.17 12.75
CA GLY A 2 2.53 -34.09 12.15
C GLY A 2 3.29 -33.48 11.00
N LEU A 3 2.73 -33.55 9.79
CA LEU A 3 3.18 -32.79 8.62
C LEU A 3 3.00 -31.31 8.93
N ALA A 4 4.10 -30.59 9.11
CA ALA A 4 4.10 -29.15 9.16
C ALA A 4 3.56 -28.64 7.80
N ALA A 5 2.33 -28.14 7.79
CA ALA A 5 1.76 -27.47 6.62
C ALA A 5 2.64 -26.26 6.29
N THR A 6 3.36 -26.36 5.20
CA THR A 6 4.25 -25.29 4.70
C THR A 6 3.37 -24.09 4.36
N ARG A 7 3.54 -22.97 5.08
CA ARG A 7 2.92 -21.69 4.72
C ARG A 7 3.32 -21.34 3.28
N PRO A 8 2.38 -20.88 2.43
CA PRO A 8 2.72 -20.45 1.09
C PRO A 8 3.75 -19.34 1.17
N LYS A 9 4.88 -19.52 0.49
CA LYS A 9 5.92 -18.48 0.41
C LYS A 9 5.31 -17.28 -0.31
N PRO A 10 5.44 -16.05 0.25
CA PRO A 10 5.08 -14.84 -0.47
C PRO A 10 5.85 -14.83 -1.81
N LYS A 11 5.17 -14.45 -2.91
CA LYS A 11 5.87 -14.22 -4.18
C LYS A 11 6.99 -13.23 -3.91
N ARG A 12 8.23 -13.62 -4.22
CA ARG A 12 9.35 -12.68 -4.16
C ARG A 12 9.02 -11.52 -5.08
N PRO A 13 9.19 -10.27 -4.65
CA PRO A 13 9.19 -9.16 -5.59
C PRO A 13 10.24 -9.44 -6.66
N ASP A 14 9.95 -9.02 -7.90
CA ASP A 14 10.91 -9.05 -8.99
C ASP A 14 12.25 -8.51 -8.50
N GLU A 15 13.36 -9.03 -9.03
CA GLU A 15 14.71 -8.59 -8.65
C GLU A 15 14.80 -7.06 -8.73
N PRO A 16 15.46 -6.40 -7.74
CA PRO A 16 15.62 -4.96 -7.76
C PRO A 16 16.29 -4.54 -9.07
N LYS A 17 15.64 -3.67 -9.84
CA LYS A 17 16.22 -3.13 -11.05
C LYS A 17 17.21 -2.04 -10.69
N ASP A 18 18.37 -2.05 -11.34
CA ASP A 18 19.33 -0.94 -11.20
C ASP A 18 18.76 0.29 -11.93
N VAL A 19 18.35 1.29 -11.11
CA VAL A 19 17.77 2.54 -11.62
C VAL A 19 18.87 3.56 -11.79
N GLU A 20 19.14 3.95 -13.03
CA GLU A 20 20.16 4.95 -13.36
C GLU A 20 19.88 6.31 -12.68
N ARG A 21 20.94 7.10 -12.44
CA ARG A 21 20.84 8.42 -11.81
C ARG A 21 19.78 9.35 -12.45
N PRO A 22 19.68 9.48 -13.78
CA PRO A 22 18.62 10.31 -14.38
C PRO A 22 17.21 9.82 -14.06
N ASP A 23 17.00 8.50 -14.02
CA ASP A 23 15.70 7.91 -13.71
C ASP A 23 15.32 8.14 -12.24
N ARG A 24 16.28 8.08 -11.31
CA ARG A 24 16.05 8.43 -9.89
C ARG A 24 15.58 9.87 -9.75
N ILE A 25 16.21 10.83 -10.47
CA ILE A 25 15.79 12.24 -10.46
C ILE A 25 14.36 12.39 -11.01
N ILE A 26 14.04 11.69 -12.10
CA ILE A 26 12.69 11.68 -12.70
C ILE A 26 11.68 11.15 -11.68
N LEU A 27 11.93 9.98 -11.10
CA LEU A 27 11.05 9.33 -10.14
C LEU A 27 10.86 10.17 -8.86
N GLU A 28 11.93 10.76 -8.33
CA GLU A 28 11.84 11.66 -7.17
C GLU A 28 10.91 12.85 -7.44
N ARG A 29 10.99 13.43 -8.64
CA ARG A 29 10.14 14.57 -9.00
C ARG A 29 8.69 14.15 -9.23
N LEU A 30 8.46 13.07 -9.97
CA LEU A 30 7.12 12.56 -10.25
C LEU A 30 6.38 12.09 -9.00
N GLN A 31 7.09 11.59 -7.98
CA GLN A 31 6.48 11.22 -6.70
C GLN A 31 5.98 12.43 -5.90
N ARG A 32 6.55 13.63 -6.13
CA ARG A 32 6.16 14.86 -5.44
C ARG A 32 5.15 15.69 -6.22
N ASP A 33 5.26 15.67 -7.54
CA ASP A 33 4.41 16.45 -8.46
C ASP A 33 4.26 15.69 -9.79
N ASP A 34 3.13 15.06 -9.98
CA ASP A 34 2.79 14.34 -11.22
C ASP A 34 2.55 15.25 -12.42
N LYS A 35 2.41 16.58 -12.19
CA LYS A 35 2.24 17.60 -13.22
C LYS A 35 3.54 18.28 -13.64
N VAL A 36 4.68 17.84 -13.11
CA VAL A 36 5.98 18.39 -13.49
C VAL A 36 6.18 18.30 -15.02
N SER A 37 6.63 19.40 -15.63
CA SER A 37 6.80 19.44 -17.07
C SER A 37 8.02 18.64 -17.54
N LEU A 38 7.96 18.09 -18.77
CA LEU A 38 9.14 17.44 -19.40
C LEU A 38 10.32 18.40 -19.49
N GLY A 39 10.07 19.71 -19.69
CA GLY A 39 11.12 20.73 -19.73
C GLY A 39 11.83 20.91 -18.37
N ASP A 40 11.11 20.85 -17.26
CA ASP A 40 11.68 20.94 -15.93
C ASP A 40 12.48 19.68 -15.57
N LEU A 41 11.97 18.52 -15.95
CA LEU A 41 12.71 17.26 -15.80
C LEU A 41 13.98 17.25 -16.66
N ALA A 42 13.92 17.77 -17.89
CA ALA A 42 15.07 17.91 -18.78
C ALA A 42 16.17 18.77 -18.16
N LYS A 43 15.79 19.94 -17.62
CA LYS A 43 16.75 20.84 -16.90
C LYS A 43 17.39 20.15 -15.69
N LYS A 44 16.62 19.37 -14.92
CA LYS A 44 17.12 18.69 -13.72
C LYS A 44 18.01 17.49 -14.01
N THR A 45 17.71 16.77 -15.09
CA THR A 45 18.49 15.59 -15.50
C THR A 45 19.65 15.90 -16.41
N GLY A 46 19.68 17.09 -17.03
CA GLY A 46 20.65 17.46 -18.08
C GLY A 46 20.40 16.76 -19.41
N LEU A 47 19.20 16.20 -19.61
CA LEU A 47 18.83 15.45 -20.81
C LEU A 47 17.90 16.26 -21.71
N ALA A 48 17.81 15.88 -23.00
CA ALA A 48 16.78 16.41 -23.89
C ALA A 48 15.38 15.94 -23.44
N SER A 49 14.32 16.76 -23.67
CA SER A 49 12.95 16.42 -23.29
C SER A 49 12.47 15.11 -23.94
N SER A 50 12.89 14.81 -25.17
CA SER A 50 12.59 13.54 -25.84
C SER A 50 13.19 12.34 -25.10
N SER A 51 14.42 12.48 -24.58
CA SER A 51 15.09 11.45 -23.80
C SER A 51 14.40 11.22 -22.45
N VAL A 52 13.94 12.30 -21.80
CA VAL A 52 13.14 12.23 -20.57
C VAL A 52 11.83 11.50 -20.83
N HIS A 53 11.11 11.87 -21.88
CA HIS A 53 9.85 11.21 -22.27
C HIS A 53 10.06 9.70 -22.51
N TYR A 54 11.08 9.33 -23.26
CA TYR A 54 11.43 7.93 -23.48
C TYR A 54 11.71 7.17 -22.19
N ARG A 55 12.45 7.79 -21.24
CA ARG A 55 12.74 7.19 -19.93
C ARG A 55 11.49 6.97 -19.10
N ILE A 56 10.61 7.97 -19.03
CA ILE A 56 9.32 7.83 -18.33
C ILE A 56 8.53 6.65 -18.90
N LYS A 57 8.38 6.60 -20.22
CA LYS A 57 7.67 5.52 -20.89
C LYS A 57 8.27 4.15 -20.58
N ARG A 58 9.60 4.03 -20.59
CA ARG A 58 10.30 2.81 -20.20
C ARG A 58 9.99 2.41 -18.75
N LEU A 59 10.02 3.38 -17.81
CA LEU A 59 9.72 3.12 -16.40
C LEU A 59 8.26 2.67 -16.18
N GLU A 60 7.33 3.15 -17.01
CA GLU A 60 5.93 2.70 -17.04
C GLU A 60 5.82 1.28 -17.59
N GLU A 61 6.42 0.99 -18.74
CA GLU A 61 6.44 -0.32 -19.39
C GLU A 61 7.10 -1.39 -18.50
N GLU A 62 8.13 -1.02 -17.77
CA GLU A 62 8.81 -1.88 -16.80
C GLU A 62 8.04 -2.04 -15.48
N GLY A 63 6.93 -1.32 -15.27
CA GLY A 63 6.12 -1.36 -14.07
C GLY A 63 6.77 -0.75 -12.83
N ILE A 64 7.85 0.03 -12.99
CA ILE A 64 8.46 0.83 -11.93
C ILE A 64 7.50 1.98 -11.57
N ILE A 65 6.99 2.69 -12.57
CA ILE A 65 5.85 3.61 -12.40
C ILE A 65 4.58 2.78 -12.59
N LYS A 66 3.80 2.63 -11.54
CA LYS A 66 2.55 1.86 -11.53
C LYS A 66 1.32 2.70 -11.87
N GLY A 67 1.44 4.01 -11.84
CA GLY A 67 0.36 4.95 -12.10
C GLY A 67 0.62 6.32 -11.45
N TYR A 68 -0.29 7.23 -11.72
CA TYR A 68 -0.28 8.61 -11.20
C TYR A 68 -1.57 8.83 -10.42
N HIS A 69 -1.47 9.31 -9.19
CA HIS A 69 -2.62 9.48 -8.32
C HIS A 69 -2.57 10.82 -7.61
N ALA A 70 -3.70 11.50 -7.56
CA ALA A 70 -3.84 12.68 -6.73
C ALA A 70 -3.76 12.30 -5.24
N ILE A 71 -2.94 13.00 -4.48
CA ILE A 71 -2.95 12.91 -3.03
C ILE A 71 -4.07 13.81 -2.51
N VAL A 72 -5.07 13.20 -1.89
CA VAL A 72 -6.23 13.92 -1.34
C VAL A 72 -6.22 13.90 0.18
N ASP A 73 -6.70 14.98 0.79
CA ASP A 73 -6.86 15.04 2.25
C ASP A 73 -8.14 14.27 2.65
N PRO A 74 -8.01 13.12 3.35
CA PRO A 74 -9.17 12.33 3.73
C PRO A 74 -10.08 13.05 4.72
N VAL A 75 -9.55 13.90 5.61
CA VAL A 75 -10.34 14.66 6.58
C VAL A 75 -11.27 15.64 5.86
N LYS A 76 -10.78 16.35 4.85
CA LYS A 76 -11.59 17.24 4.02
C LYS A 76 -12.67 16.52 3.22
N LEU A 77 -12.55 15.21 3.04
CA LEU A 77 -13.55 14.35 2.42
C LEU A 77 -14.45 13.66 3.45
N GLY A 78 -14.35 14.03 4.73
CA GLY A 78 -15.18 13.51 5.81
C GLY A 78 -14.74 12.15 6.36
N TYR A 79 -13.50 11.73 6.12
CA TYR A 79 -12.91 10.52 6.71
C TYR A 79 -12.09 10.91 7.95
N ASP A 80 -12.77 11.17 9.06
CA ASP A 80 -12.16 11.71 10.26
C ASP A 80 -11.44 10.66 11.12
N ILE A 81 -11.73 9.37 10.90
CA ILE A 81 -11.18 8.29 11.72
C ILE A 81 -10.17 7.49 10.89
N LEU A 82 -8.94 7.47 11.39
CA LEU A 82 -7.90 6.55 10.97
C LEU A 82 -7.75 5.46 12.05
N ALA A 83 -7.78 4.20 11.68
CA ALA A 83 -7.59 3.09 12.60
C ALA A 83 -6.68 2.02 12.02
N VAL A 84 -6.05 1.26 12.91
CA VAL A 84 -5.21 0.12 12.57
C VAL A 84 -5.78 -1.10 13.26
N SER A 85 -6.02 -2.17 12.50
CA SER A 85 -6.48 -3.44 13.05
C SER A 85 -5.41 -4.51 12.91
N PHE A 86 -5.04 -5.12 14.03
CA PHE A 86 -4.13 -6.25 14.11
C PHE A 86 -4.97 -7.52 14.16
N ILE A 87 -4.77 -8.40 13.17
CA ILE A 87 -5.60 -9.59 13.00
C ILE A 87 -4.75 -10.84 13.17
N ARG A 88 -5.27 -11.78 13.97
CA ARG A 88 -4.80 -13.15 14.04
C ARG A 88 -5.79 -14.04 13.32
N SER A 89 -5.30 -14.81 12.37
CA SER A 89 -6.11 -15.76 11.61
C SER A 89 -6.16 -17.12 12.30
N ARG A 90 -7.27 -17.85 12.10
CA ARG A 90 -7.34 -19.25 12.52
C ARG A 90 -6.34 -20.10 11.72
N TYR A 91 -5.81 -21.11 12.37
CA TYR A 91 -4.91 -22.06 11.71
C TYR A 91 -5.70 -22.96 10.76
N ASP A 92 -5.78 -22.52 9.49
CA ASP A 92 -6.36 -23.30 8.38
C ASP A 92 -5.50 -23.00 7.12
N PRO A 93 -5.03 -24.04 6.39
CA PRO A 93 -4.20 -23.86 5.20
C PRO A 93 -4.81 -22.96 4.12
N LYS A 94 -6.14 -22.86 4.05
CA LYS A 94 -6.87 -22.03 3.07
C LYS A 94 -7.22 -20.63 3.62
N SER A 95 -6.98 -20.37 4.90
CA SER A 95 -7.34 -19.08 5.54
C SER A 95 -6.64 -17.91 4.86
N TYR A 96 -5.33 -18.05 4.56
CA TYR A 96 -4.58 -17.03 3.83
C TYR A 96 -5.22 -16.68 2.48
N GLU A 97 -5.59 -17.69 1.68
CA GLU A 97 -6.17 -17.46 0.36
C GLU A 97 -7.51 -16.72 0.44
N ARG A 98 -8.34 -17.09 1.44
CA ARG A 98 -9.65 -16.44 1.65
C ARG A 98 -9.52 -15.03 2.16
N LEU A 99 -8.71 -14.81 3.21
CA LEU A 99 -8.53 -13.49 3.83
C LEU A 99 -7.81 -12.51 2.89
N SER A 100 -6.78 -12.94 2.15
CA SER A 100 -6.08 -12.09 1.18
C SER A 100 -6.98 -11.60 0.05
N LYS A 101 -8.05 -12.32 -0.28
CA LYS A 101 -9.06 -11.91 -1.27
C LYS A 101 -10.20 -11.10 -0.67
N ALA A 102 -10.54 -11.34 0.59
CA ALA A 102 -11.70 -10.74 1.24
C ALA A 102 -11.38 -9.40 1.89
N LEU A 103 -10.30 -9.31 2.67
CA LEU A 103 -9.92 -8.09 3.40
C LEU A 103 -9.80 -6.85 2.51
N PRO A 104 -9.12 -6.90 1.34
CA PRO A 104 -8.99 -5.71 0.48
C PRO A 104 -10.31 -5.23 -0.14
N LYS A 105 -11.38 -6.01 -0.06
CA LYS A 105 -12.69 -5.66 -0.64
C LYS A 105 -13.59 -4.91 0.33
N ILE A 106 -13.26 -4.87 1.62
CA ILE A 106 -14.07 -4.19 2.62
C ILE A 106 -13.95 -2.67 2.42
N PRO A 107 -15.06 -1.95 2.16
CA PRO A 107 -15.01 -0.49 1.99
C PRO A 107 -14.51 0.20 3.25
N GLY A 108 -13.53 1.08 3.09
CA GLY A 108 -12.85 1.76 4.19
C GLY A 108 -11.49 1.13 4.56
N ILE A 109 -11.21 -0.09 4.11
CA ILE A 109 -9.86 -0.66 4.20
C ILE A 109 -9.06 -0.17 2.98
N TRP A 110 -7.96 0.52 3.24
CA TRP A 110 -7.13 1.07 2.18
C TRP A 110 -5.75 0.41 2.06
N ALA A 111 -5.31 -0.34 3.09
CA ALA A 111 -4.12 -1.16 3.01
C ALA A 111 -4.27 -2.43 3.86
N VAL A 112 -3.70 -3.54 3.37
CA VAL A 112 -3.64 -4.82 4.05
C VAL A 112 -2.24 -5.39 3.89
N TYR A 113 -1.59 -5.70 5.01
CA TYR A 113 -0.28 -6.31 5.04
C TYR A 113 -0.36 -7.68 5.72
N PHE A 114 0.20 -8.70 5.07
CA PHE A 114 0.39 -10.01 5.69
C PHE A 114 1.76 -10.04 6.36
N LEU A 115 1.80 -10.44 7.63
CA LEU A 115 2.98 -10.38 8.47
C LEU A 115 3.47 -11.78 8.85
N MET A 116 4.72 -11.86 9.27
CA MET A 116 5.28 -13.00 9.99
C MET A 116 5.39 -12.65 11.47
N GLY A 117 4.85 -13.47 12.36
CA GLY A 117 4.87 -13.27 13.82
C GLY A 117 3.55 -13.61 14.47
N ASP A 118 3.27 -13.03 15.64
CA ASP A 118 2.05 -13.28 16.43
C ASP A 118 0.81 -12.66 15.82
N THR A 119 0.99 -11.66 14.97
CA THR A 119 -0.06 -11.02 14.18
C THR A 119 0.10 -11.47 12.74
N ASP A 120 -0.98 -11.95 12.11
CA ASP A 120 -0.93 -12.39 10.72
C ASP A 120 -1.20 -11.25 9.73
N TYR A 121 -2.08 -10.29 10.09
CA TYR A 121 -2.39 -9.15 9.22
C TYR A 121 -2.42 -7.84 9.99
N VAL A 122 -1.94 -6.79 9.33
CA VAL A 122 -2.24 -5.40 9.69
C VAL A 122 -3.13 -4.81 8.62
N VAL A 123 -4.24 -4.22 9.05
CA VAL A 123 -5.23 -3.60 8.19
C VAL A 123 -5.36 -2.13 8.56
N LEU A 124 -5.19 -1.26 7.56
CA LEU A 124 -5.34 0.17 7.74
C LEU A 124 -6.74 0.62 7.29
N ILE A 125 -7.45 1.32 8.16
CA ILE A 125 -8.85 1.66 8.01
C ILE A 125 -9.02 3.18 7.99
N ARG A 126 -9.79 3.69 7.03
CA ARG A 126 -10.34 5.05 7.04
C ARG A 126 -11.85 4.96 7.14
N ALA A 127 -12.42 5.59 8.16
CA ALA A 127 -13.85 5.63 8.40
C ALA A 127 -14.34 7.07 8.54
N LYS A 128 -15.59 7.33 8.10
CA LYS A 128 -16.19 8.67 8.17
C LYS A 128 -16.56 9.05 9.60
N ASN A 129 -17.01 8.09 10.38
CA ASN A 129 -17.46 8.29 11.75
C ASN A 129 -17.40 6.95 12.51
N ARG A 130 -17.79 6.99 13.79
CA ARG A 130 -17.80 5.81 14.66
C ARG A 130 -18.71 4.69 14.15
N SER A 131 -19.85 5.02 13.56
CA SER A 131 -20.78 4.02 13.01
C SER A 131 -20.15 3.29 11.84
N ASP A 132 -19.47 4.01 10.95
CA ASP A 132 -18.76 3.43 9.81
C ASP A 132 -17.57 2.56 10.27
N LEU A 133 -16.81 3.02 11.27
CA LEU A 133 -15.75 2.20 11.88
C LEU A 133 -16.32 0.91 12.47
N ASN A 134 -17.42 1.00 13.23
CA ASN A 134 -18.07 -0.18 13.80
C ASN A 134 -18.51 -1.16 12.72
N ARG A 135 -19.09 -0.68 11.62
CA ARG A 135 -19.47 -1.53 10.47
C ARG A 135 -18.25 -2.32 9.97
N ILE A 136 -17.12 -1.64 9.73
CA ILE A 136 -15.90 -2.29 9.24
C ILE A 136 -15.39 -3.34 10.25
N VAL A 137 -15.36 -2.98 11.54
CA VAL A 137 -14.91 -3.91 12.60
C VAL A 137 -15.83 -5.12 12.69
N TYR A 138 -17.16 -4.93 12.62
CA TYR A 138 -18.11 -6.05 12.61
C TYR A 138 -17.92 -6.94 11.39
N GLU A 139 -17.65 -6.37 10.22
CA GLU A 139 -17.37 -7.15 9.01
C GLU A 139 -16.11 -8.00 9.17
N LEU A 140 -15.05 -7.43 9.76
CA LEU A 140 -13.83 -8.17 10.09
C LEU A 140 -14.08 -9.33 11.06
N ILE A 141 -14.70 -9.07 12.22
CA ILE A 141 -14.89 -10.10 13.25
C ILE A 141 -15.92 -11.17 12.86
N SER A 142 -16.76 -10.88 11.87
CA SER A 142 -17.73 -11.86 11.33
C SER A 142 -17.07 -12.88 10.40
N MET A 143 -15.84 -12.65 9.97
CA MET A 143 -15.13 -13.60 9.12
C MET A 143 -14.70 -14.82 9.93
N LYS A 144 -15.14 -16.01 9.52
CA LYS A 144 -14.83 -17.29 10.21
C LYS A 144 -13.33 -17.59 10.32
N ASP A 145 -12.52 -17.02 9.41
CA ASP A 145 -11.09 -17.23 9.35
C ASP A 145 -10.32 -16.30 10.29
N ILE A 146 -10.98 -15.32 10.91
CA ILE A 146 -10.40 -14.43 11.92
C ILE A 146 -10.62 -15.06 13.31
N GLU A 147 -9.52 -15.27 14.03
CA GLU A 147 -9.55 -15.72 15.42
C GLU A 147 -9.70 -14.55 16.36
N ARG A 148 -8.91 -13.49 16.11
CA ARG A 148 -8.85 -12.28 16.94
C ARG A 148 -8.58 -11.06 16.08
N SER A 149 -9.23 -9.96 16.44
CA SER A 149 -8.98 -8.62 15.90
C SER A 149 -8.78 -7.62 17.05
N ASP A 150 -7.73 -6.82 17.00
CA ASP A 150 -7.46 -5.72 17.91
C ASP A 150 -7.38 -4.43 17.07
N THR A 151 -8.45 -3.63 17.13
CA THR A 151 -8.56 -2.40 16.35
C THR A 151 -8.29 -1.18 17.24
N ARG A 152 -7.31 -0.37 16.83
CA ARG A 152 -6.88 0.83 17.54
C ARG A 152 -7.11 2.05 16.69
N ILE A 153 -7.73 3.08 17.28
CA ILE A 153 -7.89 4.38 16.63
C ILE A 153 -6.58 5.14 16.75
N VAL A 154 -6.13 5.70 15.63
CA VAL A 154 -4.95 6.57 15.57
C VAL A 154 -5.33 7.94 16.12
N ILE A 155 -4.63 8.36 17.17
CA ILE A 155 -4.87 9.67 17.80
C ILE A 155 -4.29 10.78 16.93
N GLU A 156 -3.08 10.59 16.43
CA GLU A 156 -2.37 11.59 15.64
C GLU A 156 -1.55 10.92 14.53
N ARG A 157 -1.59 11.51 13.34
CA ARG A 157 -0.79 11.10 12.19
C ARG A 157 0.46 11.98 12.12
N LEU A 158 1.57 11.48 12.65
CA LEU A 158 2.84 12.22 12.67
C LEU A 158 3.50 12.31 11.29
N LYS A 159 3.41 11.23 10.50
CA LYS A 159 3.90 11.16 9.13
C LYS A 159 3.10 10.13 8.34
N GLU A 160 2.71 10.48 7.13
CA GLU A 160 2.16 9.57 6.13
C GLU A 160 2.71 10.00 4.76
N ASP A 161 3.72 9.30 4.30
CA ASP A 161 4.39 9.55 3.04
C ASP A 161 4.64 8.21 2.35
N ILE A 162 4.06 8.05 1.16
CA ILE A 162 4.20 6.84 0.35
C ILE A 162 5.36 6.90 -0.64
N ALA A 163 6.07 8.03 -0.68
CA ALA A 163 7.20 8.20 -1.57
C ALA A 163 8.35 7.25 -1.21
N VAL A 164 8.90 6.58 -2.20
CA VAL A 164 10.10 5.75 -2.07
C VAL A 164 11.34 6.65 -2.07
N PRO A 165 12.23 6.58 -1.06
CA PRO A 165 13.50 7.32 -1.09
C PRO A 165 14.33 6.97 -2.32
N MET A 166 14.94 7.99 -2.95
CA MET A 166 15.76 7.85 -4.17
C MET A 166 17.22 8.19 -3.89
N ASP A 167 17.78 7.63 -2.80
CA ASP A 167 19.17 7.85 -2.35
C ASP A 167 20.21 7.40 -3.38
#